data_3022c8b6a6ee3845b14065195e5cf995
#
_entry.id   3022c8b6a6ee3845b14065195e5cf995
#
_cell.length_a   1.000
_cell.length_b   1.000
_cell.length_c   1.000
_cell.angle_alpha   90.00
_cell.angle_beta   90.00
_cell.angle_gamma   90.00
#
_symmetry.space_group_name_H-M   'P 1'
#
loop_
_entity.id
_entity.type
_entity.pdbx_description
1 polymer ?
#
loop_
_entity_poly.entity_id
_entity_poly.type
_entity_poly.pdbx_seq_one_letter_code
_entity_poly.pdbx_strand_id
1 'polypeptide(L)'
;MLGLTASEQTDVYLAFKKIVNIPLGKNPSSVLLLSDGRPTHGVVDSRELINSVTRANQGARPIFAFSGGGKVNRYLLDFISYQNRAWSQFMKKNWDIRKGLAEFYNKIRDPIFLNLRYRLNGLNEKEVFPKSLPDFYRNAEFTLYGKFDKEDTFSMQLLGDIDGKTKELIFSRSLSQAPKAGVEIMKGYAFNKIYYLISQVTLQGRKPELLQQIKELSKRYGIETPYSLEIEKLD
;
A
#
# COMPACT_ATOMS: atom_id res chain seq x y z
N MET A 1 -8.21 16.64 20.83
CA MET A 1 -7.54 15.47 21.46
C MET A 1 -7.26 15.68 22.95
N LEU A 2 -8.11 16.39 23.63
CA LEU A 2 -8.06 16.54 25.09
C LEU A 2 -8.74 15.31 25.71
N GLY A 3 -8.01 14.55 26.52
CA GLY A 3 -8.55 13.39 27.27
C GLY A 3 -8.00 12.02 26.85
N LEU A 4 -7.01 11.93 25.95
CA LEU A 4 -6.32 10.67 25.70
C LEU A 4 -5.29 10.43 26.80
N THR A 5 -5.43 9.33 27.53
CA THR A 5 -4.45 8.85 28.51
C THR A 5 -3.70 7.65 27.93
N ALA A 6 -2.38 7.62 28.10
CA ALA A 6 -1.59 6.43 27.77
C ALA A 6 -1.97 5.29 28.73
N SER A 7 -2.20 4.10 28.20
CA SER A 7 -2.37 2.86 28.95
C SER A 7 -1.28 1.86 28.54
N GLU A 8 -0.99 0.88 29.39
CA GLU A 8 0.12 -0.05 29.20
C GLU A 8 -0.09 -1.06 28.05
N GLN A 9 -1.31 -1.22 27.57
CA GLN A 9 -1.66 -2.23 26.57
C GLN A 9 -2.19 -1.61 25.29
N THR A 10 -1.73 -2.14 24.14
CA THR A 10 -2.16 -1.73 22.81
C THR A 10 -2.72 -2.93 22.06
N ASP A 11 -4.06 -2.98 21.90
CA ASP A 11 -4.76 -3.97 21.08
C ASP A 11 -5.28 -3.31 19.81
N VAL A 12 -4.49 -3.40 18.75
CA VAL A 12 -4.81 -2.82 17.44
C VAL A 12 -6.00 -3.54 16.80
N TYR A 13 -6.09 -4.87 16.94
CA TYR A 13 -7.17 -5.63 16.34
C TYR A 13 -8.53 -5.34 16.97
N LEU A 14 -8.58 -5.21 18.28
CA LEU A 14 -9.81 -4.83 18.98
C LEU A 14 -10.30 -3.44 18.55
N ALA A 15 -9.38 -2.49 18.36
CA ALA A 15 -9.72 -1.16 17.84
C ALA A 15 -10.33 -1.27 16.43
N PHE A 16 -9.75 -2.06 15.54
CA PHE A 16 -10.29 -2.30 14.20
C PHE A 16 -11.64 -2.99 14.22
N LYS A 17 -11.86 -3.98 15.08
CA LYS A 17 -13.18 -4.61 15.24
C LYS A 17 -14.27 -3.59 15.59
N LYS A 18 -13.98 -2.63 16.43
CA LYS A 18 -14.92 -1.56 16.75
C LYS A 18 -15.20 -0.66 15.53
N ILE A 19 -14.15 -0.32 14.76
CA ILE A 19 -14.28 0.55 13.59
C ILE A 19 -15.10 -0.11 12.48
N VAL A 20 -14.86 -1.40 12.18
CA VAL A 20 -15.59 -2.10 11.09
C VAL A 20 -17.07 -2.30 11.40
N ASN A 21 -17.44 -2.30 12.68
CA ASN A 21 -18.84 -2.36 13.12
C ASN A 21 -19.57 -1.02 13.03
N ILE A 22 -18.87 0.09 12.76
CA ILE A 22 -19.49 1.37 12.50
C ILE A 22 -20.12 1.33 11.09
N PRO A 23 -21.43 1.56 10.93
CA PRO A 23 -22.07 1.55 9.62
C PRO A 23 -21.39 2.52 8.64
N LEU A 24 -21.31 2.13 7.37
CA LEU A 24 -20.88 3.04 6.33
C LEU A 24 -21.99 4.08 6.08
N GLY A 25 -21.65 5.35 6.20
CA GLY A 25 -22.53 6.45 5.87
C GLY A 25 -22.57 6.73 4.35
N LYS A 26 -23.30 7.78 3.96
CA LYS A 26 -23.32 8.27 2.57
C LYS A 26 -21.99 8.90 2.14
N ASN A 27 -21.24 9.44 3.09
CA ASN A 27 -19.96 10.08 2.81
C ASN A 27 -18.81 9.04 2.82
N PRO A 28 -17.78 9.24 2.00
CA PRO A 28 -16.58 8.43 2.04
C PRO A 28 -15.97 8.40 3.46
N SER A 29 -15.56 7.23 3.89
CA SER A 29 -14.92 7.06 5.19
C SER A 29 -13.60 6.32 5.05
N SER A 30 -12.57 6.80 5.73
CA SER A 30 -11.26 6.18 5.82
C SER A 30 -10.81 6.05 7.27
N VAL A 31 -9.86 5.18 7.51
CA VAL A 31 -9.20 5.03 8.82
C VAL A 31 -7.82 5.64 8.74
N LEU A 32 -7.47 6.49 9.70
CA LEU A 32 -6.12 6.97 9.91
C LEU A 32 -5.56 6.32 11.19
N LEU A 33 -4.67 5.36 11.01
CA LEU A 33 -3.97 4.67 12.09
C LEU A 33 -2.72 5.45 12.50
N LEU A 34 -2.73 5.96 13.73
CA LEU A 34 -1.58 6.62 14.35
C LEU A 34 -0.96 5.63 15.36
N SER A 35 0.15 5.00 15.01
CA SER A 35 0.76 3.94 15.82
C SER A 35 2.23 3.75 15.46
N ASP A 36 3.02 3.18 16.36
CA ASP A 36 4.36 2.67 16.07
C ASP A 36 4.34 1.25 15.45
N GLY A 37 3.16 0.65 15.34
CA GLY A 37 2.99 -0.69 14.78
C GLY A 37 3.46 -1.80 15.71
N ARG A 38 3.48 -1.60 17.01
CA ARG A 38 3.89 -2.57 18.02
C ARG A 38 2.76 -2.90 19.00
N PRO A 39 1.78 -3.71 18.60
CA PRO A 39 0.75 -4.16 19.52
C PRO A 39 1.37 -4.97 20.65
N THR A 40 0.83 -4.78 21.85
CA THR A 40 1.30 -5.47 23.08
C THR A 40 0.25 -6.44 23.61
N HIS A 41 -0.98 -6.38 23.07
CA HIS A 41 -2.09 -7.23 23.49
C HIS A 41 -2.93 -7.70 22.29
N GLY A 42 -3.68 -8.78 22.50
CA GLY A 42 -4.50 -9.37 21.44
C GLY A 42 -3.66 -10.01 20.33
N VAL A 43 -3.93 -9.69 19.09
CA VAL A 43 -3.18 -10.20 17.93
C VAL A 43 -1.88 -9.39 17.77
N VAL A 44 -0.75 -9.95 18.21
CA VAL A 44 0.57 -9.28 18.18
C VAL A 44 1.45 -9.68 17.00
N ASP A 45 1.25 -10.87 16.41
CA ASP A 45 1.96 -11.26 15.20
C ASP A 45 1.55 -10.37 14.02
N SER A 46 2.55 -9.76 13.38
CA SER A 46 2.30 -8.77 12.31
C SER A 46 1.54 -9.35 11.12
N ARG A 47 1.87 -10.56 10.68
CA ARG A 47 1.22 -11.21 9.54
C ARG A 47 -0.22 -11.57 9.86
N GLU A 48 -0.44 -12.14 11.05
CA GLU A 48 -1.78 -12.48 11.52
C GLU A 48 -2.64 -11.23 11.67
N LEU A 49 -2.10 -10.15 12.21
CA LEU A 49 -2.80 -8.87 12.38
C LEU A 49 -3.17 -8.25 11.02
N ILE A 50 -2.24 -8.20 10.07
CA ILE A 50 -2.51 -7.71 8.70
C ILE A 50 -3.67 -8.50 8.09
N ASN A 51 -3.61 -9.84 8.13
CA ASN A 51 -4.64 -10.70 7.56
C ASN A 51 -5.98 -10.54 8.26
N SER A 52 -5.98 -10.42 9.58
CA SER A 52 -7.21 -10.30 10.38
C SER A 52 -7.90 -8.95 10.14
N VAL A 53 -7.13 -7.86 10.09
CA VAL A 53 -7.65 -6.52 9.77
C VAL A 53 -8.19 -6.48 8.34
N THR A 54 -7.42 -7.01 7.37
CA THR A 54 -7.84 -7.01 5.96
C THR A 54 -9.12 -7.81 5.75
N ARG A 55 -9.23 -8.99 6.36
CA ARG A 55 -10.46 -9.80 6.30
C ARG A 55 -11.65 -9.11 6.97
N ALA A 56 -11.44 -8.47 8.11
CA ALA A 56 -12.52 -7.75 8.81
C ALA A 56 -12.97 -6.50 8.02
N ASN A 57 -12.05 -5.78 7.41
CA ASN A 57 -12.34 -4.58 6.62
C ASN A 57 -13.01 -4.88 5.27
N GLN A 58 -12.74 -6.02 4.64
CA GLN A 58 -13.29 -6.43 3.33
C GLN A 58 -13.18 -5.34 2.25
N GLY A 59 -12.16 -4.50 2.33
CA GLY A 59 -11.97 -3.37 1.41
C GLY A 59 -12.98 -2.22 1.60
N ALA A 60 -13.78 -2.24 2.67
CA ALA A 60 -14.82 -1.24 2.90
C ALA A 60 -14.26 0.18 3.13
N ARG A 61 -13.13 0.27 3.84
CA ARG A 61 -12.48 1.56 4.17
C ARG A 61 -11.00 1.53 3.78
N PRO A 62 -10.49 2.58 3.12
CA PRO A 62 -9.04 2.79 3.05
C PRO A 62 -8.43 2.94 4.45
N ILE A 63 -7.30 2.28 4.71
CA ILE A 63 -6.61 2.34 6.00
C ILE A 63 -5.25 2.96 5.80
N PHE A 64 -5.12 4.23 6.11
CA PHE A 64 -3.86 4.95 6.11
C PHE A 64 -3.13 4.75 7.43
N ALA A 65 -1.81 4.66 7.40
CA ALA A 65 -0.99 4.61 8.60
C ALA A 65 0.03 5.75 8.63
N PHE A 66 0.16 6.39 9.77
CA PHE A 66 1.17 7.40 10.00
C PHE A 66 1.91 7.11 11.29
N SER A 67 3.24 7.22 11.23
CA SER A 67 4.10 6.98 12.38
C SER A 67 5.34 7.86 12.37
N GLY A 68 5.97 7.97 13.53
CA GLY A 68 7.24 8.68 13.68
C GLY A 68 8.10 8.09 14.80
N GLY A 69 9.40 8.37 14.73
CA GLY A 69 10.38 7.89 15.69
C GLY A 69 11.23 6.72 15.20
N GLY A 70 12.14 6.26 16.09
CA GLY A 70 13.18 5.30 15.72
C GLY A 70 12.77 3.82 15.78
N LYS A 71 11.70 3.50 16.51
CA LYS A 71 11.31 2.10 16.76
C LYS A 71 9.93 1.80 16.18
N VAL A 72 9.80 1.92 14.86
CA VAL A 72 8.52 1.70 14.14
C VAL A 72 8.54 0.35 13.44
N ASN A 73 7.49 -0.44 13.62
CA ASN A 73 7.24 -1.65 12.83
C ASN A 73 6.64 -1.26 11.47
N ARG A 74 7.50 -0.86 10.53
CA ARG A 74 7.10 -0.42 9.20
C ARG A 74 6.39 -1.52 8.43
N TYR A 75 6.85 -2.78 8.55
CA TYR A 75 6.23 -3.90 7.86
C TYR A 75 4.73 -4.00 8.19
N LEU A 76 4.37 -3.96 9.47
CA LEU A 76 2.97 -4.03 9.87
C LEU A 76 2.16 -2.87 9.30
N LEU A 77 2.63 -1.64 9.48
CA LEU A 77 1.89 -0.43 9.10
C LEU A 77 1.77 -0.30 7.57
N ASP A 78 2.86 -0.58 6.85
CA ASP A 78 2.86 -0.55 5.39
C ASP A 78 1.88 -1.56 4.80
N PHE A 79 1.93 -2.80 5.26
CA PHE A 79 1.10 -3.85 4.66
C PHE A 79 -0.37 -3.80 5.12
N ILE A 80 -0.67 -3.29 6.32
CA ILE A 80 -2.06 -2.96 6.68
C ILE A 80 -2.61 -1.92 5.68
N SER A 81 -1.86 -0.85 5.40
CA SER A 81 -2.31 0.19 4.46
C SER A 81 -2.41 -0.34 3.03
N TYR A 82 -1.37 -0.99 2.54
CA TYR A 82 -1.30 -1.54 1.18
C TYR A 82 -2.43 -2.53 0.88
N GLN A 83 -2.73 -3.45 1.79
CA GLN A 83 -3.81 -4.43 1.65
C GLN A 83 -5.20 -3.78 1.70
N ASN A 84 -5.31 -2.57 2.24
CA ASN A 84 -6.56 -1.86 2.43
C ASN A 84 -6.63 -0.54 1.64
N ARG A 85 -6.16 -0.56 0.38
CA ARG A 85 -6.30 0.51 -0.63
C ARG A 85 -5.75 1.87 -0.21
N ALA A 86 -4.68 1.88 0.60
CA ALA A 86 -4.07 3.10 1.09
C ALA A 86 -2.55 2.96 1.19
N TRP A 87 -1.90 3.90 1.80
CA TRP A 87 -0.45 3.92 2.02
C TRP A 87 -0.11 4.44 3.40
N SER A 88 1.15 4.27 3.79
CA SER A 88 1.70 4.73 5.06
C SER A 88 2.71 5.86 4.85
N GLN A 89 2.92 6.65 5.89
CA GLN A 89 3.97 7.66 5.94
C GLN A 89 4.71 7.60 7.28
N PHE A 90 6.04 7.68 7.21
CA PHE A 90 6.92 7.60 8.39
C PHE A 90 7.79 8.84 8.49
N MET A 91 7.86 9.40 9.70
CA MET A 91 8.74 10.51 10.03
C MET A 91 9.97 10.00 10.79
N LYS A 92 11.17 10.38 10.33
CA LYS A 92 12.41 9.96 10.99
C LYS A 92 12.66 10.70 12.29
N LYS A 93 12.22 11.95 12.37
CA LYS A 93 12.52 12.87 13.48
C LYS A 93 11.24 13.27 14.21
N ASN A 94 11.28 13.25 15.55
CA ASN A 94 10.10 13.49 16.37
C ASN A 94 9.55 14.92 16.23
N TRP A 95 10.38 15.94 16.01
CA TRP A 95 9.90 17.33 15.87
C TRP A 95 9.16 17.59 14.56
N ASP A 96 9.34 16.71 13.56
CA ASP A 96 8.65 16.83 12.28
C ASP A 96 7.27 16.16 12.28
N ILE A 97 6.91 15.41 13.33
CA ILE A 97 5.68 14.59 13.38
C ILE A 97 4.44 15.45 13.16
N ARG A 98 4.32 16.60 13.84
CA ARG A 98 3.14 17.46 13.71
C ARG A 98 2.98 17.97 12.29
N LYS A 99 4.05 18.49 11.71
CA LYS A 99 4.07 18.98 10.33
C LYS A 99 3.79 17.86 9.34
N GLY A 100 4.49 16.74 9.49
CA GLY A 100 4.33 15.56 8.65
C GLY A 100 2.92 14.98 8.69
N LEU A 101 2.28 14.95 9.87
CA LEU A 101 0.90 14.51 10.01
C LEU A 101 -0.09 15.46 9.30
N ALA A 102 0.12 16.77 9.42
CA ALA A 102 -0.71 17.75 8.73
C ALA A 102 -0.57 17.65 7.20
N GLU A 103 0.66 17.49 6.70
CA GLU A 103 0.94 17.27 5.28
C GLU A 103 0.33 15.95 4.78
N PHE A 104 0.44 14.88 5.56
CA PHE A 104 -0.16 13.60 5.25
C PHE A 104 -1.70 13.68 5.21
N TYR A 105 -2.31 14.31 6.20
CA TYR A 105 -3.75 14.55 6.23
C TYR A 105 -4.21 15.35 4.99
N ASN A 106 -3.48 16.38 4.59
CA ASN A 106 -3.81 17.16 3.39
C ASN A 106 -3.76 16.32 2.09
N LYS A 107 -2.99 15.23 2.05
CA LYS A 107 -2.96 14.31 0.90
C LYS A 107 -4.17 13.36 0.85
N ILE A 108 -4.81 13.09 1.99
CA ILE A 108 -5.85 12.06 2.10
C ILE A 108 -7.25 12.61 2.42
N ARG A 109 -7.38 13.90 2.70
CA ARG A 109 -8.66 14.49 3.12
C ARG A 109 -9.67 14.70 1.99
N ASP A 110 -9.21 14.86 0.74
CA ASP A 110 -10.05 15.21 -0.41
C ASP A 110 -10.09 14.06 -1.43
N PRO A 111 -10.90 12.99 -1.19
CA PRO A 111 -11.06 11.91 -2.16
C PRO A 111 -11.81 12.45 -3.38
N ILE A 112 -11.29 12.13 -4.58
CA ILE A 112 -11.88 12.58 -5.85
C ILE A 112 -12.31 11.43 -6.75
N PHE A 113 -11.73 10.24 -6.60
CA PHE A 113 -12.09 9.06 -7.37
C PHE A 113 -11.87 7.81 -6.53
N LEU A 114 -12.97 7.17 -6.16
CA LEU A 114 -13.00 6.10 -5.17
C LEU A 114 -13.21 4.74 -5.82
N ASN A 115 -12.95 3.67 -5.09
CA ASN A 115 -13.15 2.29 -5.53
C ASN A 115 -12.49 1.99 -6.87
N LEU A 116 -11.26 2.49 -7.05
CA LEU A 116 -10.54 2.40 -8.31
C LEU A 116 -10.27 0.97 -8.73
N ARG A 117 -10.58 0.70 -9.98
CA ARG A 117 -10.21 -0.51 -10.72
C ARG A 117 -9.65 -0.09 -12.06
N TYR A 118 -8.66 -0.80 -12.54
CA TYR A 118 -8.10 -0.53 -13.85
C TYR A 118 -7.98 -1.80 -14.68
N ARG A 119 -8.01 -1.63 -15.99
CA ARG A 119 -7.67 -2.63 -16.99
C ARG A 119 -6.69 -2.01 -17.99
N LEU A 120 -5.80 -2.84 -18.47
CA LEU A 120 -4.81 -2.45 -19.47
C LEU A 120 -4.98 -3.31 -20.71
N ASN A 121 -5.02 -2.65 -21.86
CA ASN A 121 -4.95 -3.30 -23.16
C ASN A 121 -3.61 -2.96 -23.81
N GLY A 122 -3.00 -3.93 -24.49
CA GLY A 122 -1.70 -3.78 -25.11
C GLY A 122 -0.51 -3.97 -24.14
N LEU A 123 -0.75 -4.42 -22.92
CA LEU A 123 0.30 -4.75 -21.94
C LEU A 123 -0.04 -6.05 -21.21
N ASN A 124 1.01 -6.77 -20.79
CA ASN A 124 0.81 -7.94 -19.93
C ASN A 124 0.50 -7.49 -18.49
N GLU A 125 -0.76 -7.53 -18.10
CA GLU A 125 -1.19 -7.13 -16.76
C GLU A 125 -0.48 -7.88 -15.63
N LYS A 126 0.01 -9.10 -15.88
CA LYS A 126 0.79 -9.86 -14.88
C LYS A 126 2.11 -9.17 -14.53
N GLU A 127 2.65 -8.38 -15.44
CA GLU A 127 3.90 -7.64 -15.27
C GLU A 127 3.68 -6.13 -15.00
N VAL A 128 2.49 -5.73 -14.55
CA VAL A 128 2.20 -4.35 -14.14
C VAL A 128 2.00 -4.27 -12.63
N PHE A 129 2.60 -3.28 -11.98
CA PHE A 129 2.58 -3.09 -10.53
C PHE A 129 2.45 -1.60 -10.17
N PRO A 130 1.77 -1.26 -9.05
CA PRO A 130 1.06 -2.15 -8.12
C PRO A 130 -0.18 -2.81 -8.76
N LYS A 131 -0.60 -3.97 -8.23
CA LYS A 131 -1.76 -4.72 -8.74
C LYS A 131 -3.10 -4.07 -8.44
N SER A 132 -3.17 -3.25 -7.40
CA SER A 132 -4.32 -2.44 -7.08
C SER A 132 -3.85 -1.01 -6.83
N LEU A 133 -4.64 -0.05 -7.28
CA LEU A 133 -4.43 1.35 -6.96
C LEU A 133 -5.19 1.72 -5.68
N PRO A 134 -4.63 2.58 -4.84
CA PRO A 134 -5.42 3.26 -3.83
C PRO A 134 -6.44 4.19 -4.50
N ASP A 135 -7.42 4.65 -3.73
CA ASP A 135 -8.33 5.68 -4.20
C ASP A 135 -7.56 6.97 -4.55
N PHE A 136 -8.07 7.77 -5.49
CA PHE A 136 -7.42 9.02 -5.84
C PHE A 136 -7.88 10.16 -4.94
N TYR A 137 -6.90 10.87 -4.43
CA TYR A 137 -7.06 12.06 -3.62
C TYR A 137 -6.46 13.26 -4.34
N ARG A 138 -7.00 14.46 -4.13
CA ARG A 138 -6.63 15.68 -4.88
C ARG A 138 -5.13 15.95 -4.93
N ASN A 139 -4.42 15.66 -3.87
CA ASN A 139 -2.99 15.95 -3.72
C ASN A 139 -2.12 14.67 -3.66
N ALA A 140 -2.61 13.57 -4.24
CA ALA A 140 -1.87 12.31 -4.31
C ALA A 140 -1.52 11.95 -5.75
N GLU A 141 -0.34 11.35 -5.91
CA GLU A 141 0.16 10.85 -7.18
C GLU A 141 0.45 9.36 -7.07
N PHE A 142 0.16 8.61 -8.13
CA PHE A 142 0.46 7.19 -8.22
C PHE A 142 1.14 6.88 -9.53
N THR A 143 2.09 5.95 -9.47
CA THR A 143 2.80 5.47 -10.65
C THR A 143 2.54 3.99 -10.84
N LEU A 144 2.15 3.59 -12.05
CA LEU A 144 2.12 2.21 -12.49
C LEU A 144 3.42 1.90 -13.24
N TYR A 145 4.04 0.80 -12.90
CA TYR A 145 5.21 0.27 -13.58
C TYR A 145 4.84 -0.98 -14.33
N GLY A 146 5.18 -1.06 -15.60
CA GLY A 146 4.90 -2.23 -16.43
C GLY A 146 6.05 -2.55 -17.34
N LYS A 147 6.10 -3.82 -17.78
CA LYS A 147 6.98 -4.24 -18.87
C LYS A 147 6.16 -4.34 -20.15
N PHE A 148 6.73 -3.89 -21.24
CA PHE A 148 6.25 -4.13 -22.59
C PHE A 148 7.38 -4.67 -23.45
N ASP A 149 7.06 -5.40 -24.49
CA ASP A 149 8.05 -6.08 -25.35
C ASP A 149 7.95 -5.59 -26.79
N LYS A 150 6.81 -5.76 -27.43
CA LYS A 150 6.59 -5.43 -28.85
C LYS A 150 5.38 -4.54 -29.09
N GLU A 151 4.72 -4.14 -28.03
CA GLU A 151 3.51 -3.34 -28.12
C GLU A 151 3.85 -1.91 -28.55
N ASP A 152 3.14 -1.41 -29.59
CA ASP A 152 3.30 -0.04 -30.08
C ASP A 152 2.46 0.95 -29.30
N THR A 153 1.35 0.50 -28.75
CA THR A 153 0.40 1.33 -28.01
C THR A 153 -0.15 0.60 -26.80
N PHE A 154 -0.58 1.35 -25.81
CA PHE A 154 -1.38 0.82 -24.71
C PHE A 154 -2.57 1.71 -24.44
N SER A 155 -3.64 1.14 -23.88
CA SER A 155 -4.72 1.91 -23.29
C SER A 155 -5.00 1.44 -21.87
N MET A 156 -5.34 2.39 -21.03
CA MET A 156 -5.75 2.15 -19.64
C MET A 156 -7.18 2.64 -19.47
N GLN A 157 -8.03 1.74 -19.03
CA GLN A 157 -9.40 2.02 -18.61
C GLN A 157 -9.42 2.08 -17.08
N LEU A 158 -9.79 3.21 -16.54
CA LEU A 158 -10.02 3.41 -15.12
C LEU A 158 -11.52 3.47 -14.84
N LEU A 159 -11.97 2.67 -13.88
CA LEU A 159 -13.32 2.69 -13.35
C LEU A 159 -13.29 3.07 -11.89
N GLY A 160 -14.21 3.91 -11.46
CA GLY A 160 -14.35 4.28 -10.06
C GLY A 160 -15.55 5.19 -9.82
N ASP A 161 -15.71 5.66 -8.61
CA ASP A 161 -16.85 6.45 -8.18
C ASP A 161 -16.45 7.91 -7.94
N ILE A 162 -17.17 8.83 -8.60
CA ILE A 162 -17.07 10.29 -8.42
C ILE A 162 -18.48 10.78 -8.04
N ASP A 163 -18.60 11.45 -6.90
CA ASP A 163 -19.87 11.99 -6.40
C ASP A 163 -21.02 10.95 -6.40
N GLY A 164 -20.69 9.73 -5.97
CA GLY A 164 -21.63 8.61 -5.87
C GLY A 164 -22.07 8.02 -7.21
N LYS A 165 -21.41 8.38 -8.31
CA LYS A 165 -21.68 7.83 -9.66
C LYS A 165 -20.43 7.15 -10.20
N THR A 166 -20.60 5.94 -10.72
CA THR A 166 -19.49 5.26 -11.39
C THR A 166 -19.14 5.99 -12.68
N LYS A 167 -17.87 6.29 -12.85
CA LYS A 167 -17.26 6.94 -14.01
C LYS A 167 -16.20 6.05 -14.61
N GLU A 168 -16.03 6.20 -15.91
CA GLU A 168 -14.99 5.57 -16.69
C GLU A 168 -14.08 6.64 -17.29
N LEU A 169 -12.77 6.43 -17.17
CA LEU A 169 -11.76 7.24 -17.83
C LEU A 169 -10.88 6.33 -18.68
N ILE A 170 -10.67 6.73 -19.94
CA ILE A 170 -9.85 5.98 -20.88
C ILE A 170 -8.64 6.83 -21.28
N PHE A 171 -7.45 6.27 -21.11
CA PHE A 171 -6.19 6.86 -21.52
C PHE A 171 -5.53 5.96 -22.54
N SER A 172 -5.03 6.54 -23.64
CA SER A 172 -4.25 5.84 -24.65
C SER A 172 -2.94 6.58 -24.93
N ARG A 173 -1.86 5.84 -25.13
CA ARG A 173 -0.54 6.39 -25.48
C ARG A 173 0.18 5.46 -26.44
N SER A 174 0.98 6.06 -27.33
CA SER A 174 1.95 5.31 -28.15
C SER A 174 3.21 5.08 -27.35
N LEU A 175 3.69 3.84 -27.34
CA LEU A 175 4.93 3.44 -26.69
C LEU A 175 6.15 3.77 -27.56
N SER A 176 5.98 3.89 -28.89
CA SER A 176 7.05 4.27 -29.81
C SER A 176 7.61 5.68 -29.55
N GLN A 177 6.83 6.54 -28.93
CA GLN A 177 7.22 7.91 -28.55
C GLN A 177 7.73 8.01 -27.10
N ALA A 178 7.73 6.89 -26.35
CA ALA A 178 8.19 6.89 -24.98
C ALA A 178 9.73 7.08 -24.91
N PRO A 179 10.23 7.94 -24.01
CA PRO A 179 11.67 8.02 -23.79
C PRO A 179 12.20 6.70 -23.24
N LYS A 180 13.46 6.39 -23.51
CA LYS A 180 14.09 5.19 -22.93
C LYS A 180 14.09 5.28 -21.42
N ALA A 181 13.65 4.19 -20.77
CA ALA A 181 13.60 4.11 -19.32
C ALA A 181 15.01 4.13 -18.71
N GLY A 182 15.21 5.02 -17.73
CA GLY A 182 16.41 5.03 -16.91
C GLY A 182 16.38 3.95 -15.82
N VAL A 183 17.50 3.81 -15.11
CA VAL A 183 17.67 2.86 -13.98
C VAL A 183 16.60 3.03 -12.91
N GLU A 184 16.15 4.27 -12.68
CA GLU A 184 15.13 4.59 -11.66
C GLU A 184 13.78 3.95 -11.99
N ILE A 185 13.39 3.90 -13.26
CA ILE A 185 12.16 3.22 -13.68
C ILE A 185 12.25 1.72 -13.42
N MET A 186 13.41 1.11 -13.73
CA MET A 186 13.65 -0.31 -13.47
C MET A 186 13.62 -0.64 -11.97
N LYS A 187 14.25 0.21 -11.14
CA LYS A 187 14.18 0.07 -9.67
C LYS A 187 12.76 0.25 -9.14
N GLY A 188 12.02 1.24 -9.65
CA GLY A 188 10.61 1.44 -9.29
C GLY A 188 9.75 0.23 -9.62
N TYR A 189 9.92 -0.36 -10.80
CA TYR A 189 9.27 -1.62 -11.17
C TYR A 189 9.63 -2.75 -10.21
N ALA A 190 10.94 -2.97 -9.97
CA ALA A 190 11.41 -4.04 -9.08
C ALA A 190 10.89 -3.86 -7.65
N PHE A 191 10.91 -2.65 -7.12
CA PHE A 191 10.38 -2.33 -5.81
C PHE A 191 8.89 -2.69 -5.69
N ASN A 192 8.06 -2.25 -6.64
CA ASN A 192 6.63 -2.53 -6.61
C ASN A 192 6.32 -4.03 -6.81
N LYS A 193 7.11 -4.73 -7.63
CA LYS A 193 7.00 -6.19 -7.79
C LYS A 193 7.37 -6.92 -6.49
N ILE A 194 8.47 -6.54 -5.83
CA ILE A 194 8.86 -7.08 -4.52
C ILE A 194 7.75 -6.83 -3.50
N TYR A 195 7.20 -5.64 -3.45
CA TYR A 195 6.12 -5.27 -2.53
C TYR A 195 4.89 -6.17 -2.72
N TYR A 196 4.51 -6.39 -3.98
CA TYR A 196 3.45 -7.34 -4.31
C TYR A 196 3.80 -8.77 -3.87
N LEU A 197 5.01 -9.27 -4.14
CA LEU A 197 5.43 -10.62 -3.72
C LEU A 197 5.41 -10.77 -2.20
N ILE A 198 5.85 -9.77 -1.44
CA ILE A 198 5.77 -9.77 0.02
C ILE A 198 4.29 -9.82 0.47
N SER A 199 3.40 -9.10 -0.21
CA SER A 199 1.97 -9.19 0.08
C SER A 199 1.42 -10.60 -0.14
N GLN A 200 1.88 -11.30 -1.20
CA GLN A 200 1.50 -12.69 -1.44
C GLN A 200 2.04 -13.65 -0.35
N VAL A 201 3.28 -13.44 0.11
CA VAL A 201 3.83 -14.18 1.25
C VAL A 201 3.00 -13.93 2.53
N THR A 202 2.54 -12.71 2.74
CA THR A 202 1.69 -12.36 3.88
C THR A 202 0.35 -13.10 3.84
N LEU A 203 -0.28 -13.17 2.67
CA LEU A 203 -1.60 -13.78 2.48
C LEU A 203 -1.54 -15.32 2.41
N GLN A 204 -0.58 -15.86 1.67
CA GLN A 204 -0.53 -17.29 1.29
C GLN A 204 0.48 -18.11 2.09
N GLY A 205 1.32 -17.46 2.90
CA GLY A 205 2.45 -18.08 3.58
C GLY A 205 3.75 -18.05 2.76
N ARG A 206 4.82 -18.55 3.38
CA ARG A 206 6.18 -18.57 2.82
C ARG A 206 6.32 -19.70 1.80
N LYS A 207 6.01 -19.43 0.55
CA LYS A 207 6.26 -20.36 -0.55
C LYS A 207 7.68 -20.14 -1.09
N PRO A 208 8.47 -21.21 -1.29
CA PRO A 208 9.86 -21.09 -1.78
C PRO A 208 9.98 -20.25 -3.04
N GLU A 209 9.05 -20.40 -3.98
CA GLU A 209 9.06 -19.70 -5.26
C GLU A 209 8.90 -18.18 -5.10
N LEU A 210 8.07 -17.75 -4.15
CA LEU A 210 7.88 -16.33 -3.84
C LEU A 210 9.14 -15.74 -3.19
N LEU A 211 9.73 -16.46 -2.23
CA LEU A 211 10.96 -16.03 -1.56
C LEU A 211 12.12 -15.95 -2.52
N GLN A 212 12.26 -16.90 -3.43
CA GLN A 212 13.31 -16.90 -4.45
C GLN A 212 13.17 -15.68 -5.38
N GLN A 213 11.96 -15.37 -5.86
CA GLN A 213 11.74 -14.18 -6.69
C GLN A 213 12.07 -12.88 -5.94
N ILE A 214 11.71 -12.78 -4.66
CA ILE A 214 12.06 -11.63 -3.82
C ILE A 214 13.59 -11.50 -3.71
N LYS A 215 14.29 -12.61 -3.43
CA LYS A 215 15.76 -12.68 -3.34
C LYS A 215 16.43 -12.17 -4.62
N GLU A 216 16.02 -12.69 -5.76
CA GLU A 216 16.61 -12.35 -7.07
C GLU A 216 16.43 -10.86 -7.40
N LEU A 217 15.22 -10.32 -7.20
CA LEU A 217 14.93 -8.90 -7.44
C LEU A 217 15.69 -8.01 -6.45
N SER A 218 15.69 -8.38 -5.16
CA SER A 218 16.41 -7.67 -4.10
C SER A 218 17.89 -7.55 -4.43
N LYS A 219 18.55 -8.68 -4.75
CA LYS A 219 19.96 -8.72 -5.11
C LYS A 219 20.27 -7.94 -6.40
N ARG A 220 19.45 -8.12 -7.44
CA ARG A 220 19.66 -7.46 -8.75
C ARG A 220 19.58 -5.94 -8.67
N TYR A 221 18.67 -5.40 -7.88
CA TYR A 221 18.38 -3.97 -7.85
C TYR A 221 18.85 -3.26 -6.56
N GLY A 222 19.49 -3.99 -5.64
CA GLY A 222 19.96 -3.44 -4.37
C GLY A 222 18.82 -2.94 -3.48
N ILE A 223 17.69 -3.69 -3.42
CA ILE A 223 16.52 -3.32 -2.64
C ILE A 223 16.50 -4.15 -1.36
N GLU A 224 16.64 -3.50 -0.21
CA GLU A 224 16.52 -4.16 1.09
C GLU A 224 15.06 -4.58 1.35
N THR A 225 14.89 -5.78 1.90
CA THR A 225 13.58 -6.35 2.22
C THR A 225 13.58 -6.95 3.62
N PRO A 226 12.40 -7.17 4.24
CA PRO A 226 12.31 -7.89 5.51
C PRO A 226 12.91 -9.31 5.47
N TYR A 227 13.09 -9.87 4.27
CA TYR A 227 13.64 -11.20 4.04
C TYR A 227 15.13 -11.21 3.69
N SER A 228 15.78 -10.06 3.54
CA SER A 228 17.19 -9.96 3.13
C SER A 228 18.12 -10.67 4.12
N LEU A 229 17.88 -10.54 5.43
CA LEU A 229 18.68 -11.19 6.47
C LEU A 229 18.43 -12.70 6.61
N GLU A 230 17.27 -13.20 6.21
CA GLU A 230 16.96 -14.64 6.22
C GLU A 230 17.61 -15.35 5.02
N ILE A 231 17.85 -14.61 3.97
CA ILE A 231 18.42 -15.06 2.69
C ILE A 231 19.92 -15.34 2.85
N GLU A 232 20.63 -14.54 3.66
CA GLU A 232 22.06 -14.76 3.97
C GLU A 232 22.32 -16.00 4.85
N LYS A 233 21.28 -16.55 5.48
CA LYS A 233 21.39 -17.77 6.31
C LYS A 233 21.08 -19.06 5.56
N LEU A 234 20.69 -18.96 4.29
CA LEU A 234 20.35 -20.11 3.43
C LEU A 234 21.45 -20.39 2.37
N ASP A 235 22.47 -19.56 2.26
CA ASP A 235 23.70 -19.75 1.50
C ASP A 235 24.80 -20.20 2.47
#